data_985b1b4c6596018f94594ee5013d3dc3
#
_entry.id   985b1b4c6596018f94594ee5013d3dc3
#
_cell.length_a   1.000
_cell.length_b   1.000
_cell.length_c   1.000
_cell.angle_alpha   90.00
_cell.angle_beta   90.00
_cell.angle_gamma   90.00
#
_symmetry.space_group_name_H-M   'P 1'
#
loop_
_entity.id
_entity.type
_entity.pdbx_description
1 polymer ?
#
loop_
_entity_poly.entity_id
_entity_poly.type
_entity_poly.pdbx_seq_one_letter_code
_entity_poly.pdbx_strand_id
1 'polypeptide(L)'
;MKRLISLLAALACLLGAFVAPFASADDTAADAAQLPDHIVNGDFEYQHDWFREHAAYGWTAVIPSTGLNWNARTKSYQPGPDDWNEARFGWHSTQVDGTNGEPGEQRAGAVELQGLTRVNTLAEIVAAQPDTSIYQDIRVTPGNTYHWSLKHQSGYARHVDRMQVLIGEPGKETPQQATRTKTNGGTDGTGDVGTDIATANITDKDSRNWETYEGNWTCPEGVTVARFTFKSVDSLAPNRGNLVDDIGFSQSTTLRYDPNGGTGMMADQTVGVGVNAYTATDGYTFAGHGLASWNTRSDGTGDSYKPGDTIAIDRPTTLYAQWTDITRTAMPETGGTLTNRNLTTILGGACLLALIPILSARRRRRR
;
A
#
# COMPACT_ATOMS: atom_id res chain seq x y z
N MET A 1 23.22 -21.77 85.22
CA MET A 1 22.72 -22.95 84.46
C MET A 1 21.71 -22.47 83.42
N LYS A 2 21.86 -22.91 82.25
CA LYS A 2 21.04 -22.74 81.02
C LYS A 2 21.63 -21.74 80.02
N ARG A 3 22.17 -22.36 79.00
CA ARG A 3 22.84 -21.76 77.83
C ARG A 3 21.82 -21.15 76.87
N LEU A 4 22.08 -19.91 76.44
CA LEU A 4 21.43 -19.29 75.28
C LEU A 4 22.23 -19.71 74.04
N ILE A 5 21.56 -20.38 73.11
CA ILE A 5 22.09 -20.67 71.78
C ILE A 5 21.56 -19.58 70.85
N SER A 6 22.49 -18.76 70.33
CA SER A 6 22.20 -17.78 69.28
C SER A 6 22.14 -18.47 67.91
N LEU A 7 21.01 -18.41 67.25
CA LEU A 7 20.87 -18.81 65.85
C LEU A 7 21.16 -17.62 64.98
N LEU A 8 22.31 -17.61 64.29
CA LEU A 8 22.58 -16.72 63.17
C LEU A 8 21.92 -17.34 61.93
N ALA A 9 20.86 -16.70 61.46
CA ALA A 9 20.32 -16.99 60.14
C ALA A 9 21.07 -16.17 59.09
N ALA A 10 21.90 -16.84 58.28
CA ALA A 10 22.55 -16.24 57.13
C ALA A 10 21.50 -16.13 55.99
N LEU A 11 21.15 -14.89 55.65
CA LEU A 11 20.34 -14.60 54.49
C LEU A 11 21.25 -14.63 53.24
N ALA A 12 21.25 -15.79 52.54
CA ALA A 12 21.87 -15.89 51.24
C ALA A 12 20.93 -15.28 50.18
N CYS A 13 21.25 -14.07 49.73
CA CYS A 13 20.64 -13.51 48.50
C CYS A 13 21.14 -14.33 47.30
N LEU A 14 20.34 -15.25 46.83
CA LEU A 14 20.49 -15.82 45.49
C LEU A 14 20.09 -14.76 44.47
N LEU A 15 21.08 -14.04 43.92
CA LEU A 15 20.96 -13.37 42.65
C LEU A 15 20.91 -14.45 41.55
N GLY A 16 19.70 -14.93 41.27
CA GLY A 16 19.44 -15.68 40.07
C GLY A 16 19.54 -14.76 38.88
N ALA A 17 20.69 -14.70 38.21
CA ALA A 17 20.77 -14.16 36.87
C ALA A 17 19.90 -15.07 36.00
N PHE A 18 18.74 -14.57 35.59
CA PHE A 18 18.01 -15.12 34.47
C PHE A 18 18.88 -14.90 33.23
N VAL A 19 19.69 -15.88 32.90
CA VAL A 19 20.26 -16.00 31.56
C VAL A 19 19.10 -16.47 30.69
N ALA A 20 18.51 -15.55 29.94
CA ALA A 20 17.65 -15.98 28.87
C ALA A 20 18.43 -16.92 27.96
N PRO A 21 17.89 -18.09 27.57
CA PRO A 21 18.59 -18.96 26.66
C PRO A 21 18.82 -18.15 25.37
N PHE A 22 20.08 -18.00 24.97
CA PHE A 22 20.39 -17.58 23.64
C PHE A 22 19.80 -18.61 22.69
N ALA A 23 18.83 -18.22 21.85
CA ALA A 23 18.35 -19.08 20.78
C ALA A 23 19.58 -19.56 19.99
N SER A 24 19.69 -20.86 19.76
CA SER A 24 20.78 -21.39 18.96
C SER A 24 20.60 -20.94 17.50
N ALA A 25 21.67 -20.86 16.72
CA ALA A 25 21.58 -20.53 15.30
C ALA A 25 20.67 -21.52 14.53
N ASP A 26 20.55 -22.77 15.02
CA ASP A 26 19.65 -23.79 14.47
C ASP A 26 18.17 -23.49 14.77
N ASP A 27 17.83 -22.95 15.95
CA ASP A 27 16.45 -22.57 16.28
C ASP A 27 15.98 -21.37 15.43
N THR A 28 16.85 -20.38 15.22
CA THR A 28 16.54 -19.21 14.35
C THR A 28 16.39 -19.60 12.89
N ALA A 29 17.15 -20.57 12.40
CA ALA A 29 17.02 -21.07 11.02
C ALA A 29 15.73 -21.89 10.82
N ALA A 30 15.33 -22.68 11.82
CA ALA A 30 14.10 -23.46 11.79
C ALA A 30 12.86 -22.53 11.82
N ASP A 31 12.87 -21.48 12.63
CA ASP A 31 11.81 -20.48 12.69
C ASP A 31 11.72 -19.70 11.37
N ALA A 32 12.85 -19.27 10.80
CA ALA A 32 12.90 -18.60 9.52
C ALA A 32 12.33 -19.46 8.36
N ALA A 33 12.49 -20.78 8.41
CA ALA A 33 11.96 -21.69 7.39
C ALA A 33 10.43 -21.77 7.38
N GLN A 34 9.76 -21.38 8.45
CA GLN A 34 8.30 -21.38 8.58
C GLN A 34 7.67 -20.03 8.19
N LEU A 35 8.48 -18.96 8.08
CA LEU A 35 7.97 -17.65 7.69
C LEU A 35 7.57 -17.62 6.21
N PRO A 36 6.57 -16.80 5.86
CA PRO A 36 6.22 -16.57 4.45
C PRO A 36 7.38 -15.88 3.71
N ASP A 37 7.42 -16.03 2.41
CA ASP A 37 8.37 -15.35 1.51
C ASP A 37 7.74 -14.13 0.78
N HIS A 38 6.53 -13.77 1.15
CA HIS A 38 5.77 -12.64 0.67
C HIS A 38 4.83 -12.12 1.76
N ILE A 39 4.24 -10.94 1.58
CA ILE A 39 3.22 -10.42 2.51
C ILE A 39 1.97 -11.30 2.45
N VAL A 40 1.49 -11.69 3.61
CA VAL A 40 0.23 -12.39 3.82
C VAL A 40 -0.85 -11.36 4.15
N ASN A 41 -2.05 -11.50 3.55
CA ASN A 41 -3.19 -10.63 3.84
C ASN A 41 -2.85 -9.12 3.73
N GLY A 42 -2.18 -8.76 2.63
CA GLY A 42 -1.77 -7.37 2.40
C GLY A 42 -2.93 -6.43 2.06
N ASP A 43 -4.05 -7.00 1.67
CA ASP A 43 -5.34 -6.34 1.41
C ASP A 43 -6.27 -6.31 2.65
N PHE A 44 -5.84 -6.88 3.77
CA PHE A 44 -6.60 -6.99 5.02
C PHE A 44 -7.98 -7.66 4.91
N GLU A 45 -8.25 -8.40 3.84
CA GLU A 45 -9.56 -9.02 3.59
C GLU A 45 -9.74 -10.39 4.31
N TYR A 46 -8.70 -10.90 4.99
CA TYR A 46 -8.83 -12.11 5.77
C TYR A 46 -9.88 -11.95 6.88
N GLN A 47 -10.92 -12.80 6.84
CA GLN A 47 -12.07 -12.75 7.75
C GLN A 47 -12.91 -11.46 7.69
N HIS A 48 -12.85 -10.70 6.58
CA HIS A 48 -13.60 -9.45 6.40
C HIS A 48 -15.09 -9.62 6.74
N ASP A 49 -15.77 -10.61 6.19
CA ASP A 49 -17.20 -10.81 6.41
C ASP A 49 -17.54 -11.04 7.87
N TRP A 50 -16.73 -11.84 8.57
CA TRP A 50 -16.92 -12.09 9.99
C TRP A 50 -16.75 -10.80 10.81
N PHE A 51 -15.69 -10.04 10.61
CA PHE A 51 -15.46 -8.78 11.30
C PHE A 51 -16.55 -7.76 10.99
N ARG A 52 -16.98 -7.68 9.74
CA ARG A 52 -18.06 -6.78 9.30
C ARG A 52 -19.38 -7.04 10.05
N GLU A 53 -19.69 -8.29 10.32
CA GLU A 53 -20.91 -8.68 11.04
C GLU A 53 -20.81 -8.40 12.56
N HIS A 54 -19.61 -8.46 13.13
CA HIS A 54 -19.37 -8.38 14.56
C HIS A 54 -18.79 -7.04 15.03
N ALA A 55 -18.11 -6.29 14.15
CA ALA A 55 -17.51 -5.01 14.49
C ALA A 55 -18.56 -3.91 14.74
N ALA A 56 -18.42 -3.20 15.85
CA ALA A 56 -19.24 -2.04 16.13
C ALA A 56 -18.66 -0.80 15.40
N TYR A 57 -19.52 -0.04 14.74
CA TYR A 57 -19.15 1.21 14.06
C TYR A 57 -18.18 1.06 12.88
N GLY A 58 -18.00 -0.17 12.38
CA GLY A 58 -17.17 -0.44 11.20
C GLY A 58 -15.66 -0.45 11.43
N TRP A 59 -15.23 -0.68 12.67
CA TRP A 59 -13.84 -0.85 13.04
C TRP A 59 -13.67 -1.87 14.17
N THR A 60 -12.50 -2.45 14.28
CA THR A 60 -12.11 -3.32 15.39
C THR A 60 -10.61 -3.26 15.61
N ALA A 61 -10.14 -3.65 16.79
CA ALA A 61 -8.73 -3.94 17.05
C ALA A 61 -8.59 -5.44 17.30
N VAL A 62 -7.73 -6.11 16.56
CA VAL A 62 -7.55 -7.56 16.57
C VAL A 62 -6.27 -7.91 17.32
N ILE A 63 -6.35 -8.82 18.30
CA ILE A 63 -5.17 -9.42 18.93
C ILE A 63 -4.72 -10.61 18.06
N PRO A 64 -3.59 -10.54 17.35
CA PRO A 64 -3.23 -11.54 16.35
C PRO A 64 -3.10 -12.96 16.92
N SER A 65 -2.49 -13.12 18.09
CA SER A 65 -2.24 -14.43 18.72
C SER A 65 -3.49 -15.19 19.13
N THR A 66 -4.64 -14.49 19.27
CA THR A 66 -5.87 -15.11 19.77
C THR A 66 -7.07 -14.89 18.86
N GLY A 67 -6.99 -13.96 17.91
CA GLY A 67 -8.12 -13.50 17.11
C GLY A 67 -9.17 -12.71 17.90
N LEU A 68 -8.95 -12.44 19.19
CA LEU A 68 -9.86 -11.58 19.95
C LEU A 68 -9.98 -10.22 19.29
N ASN A 69 -11.21 -9.72 19.19
CA ASN A 69 -11.50 -8.46 18.55
C ASN A 69 -12.21 -7.49 19.49
N TRP A 70 -11.88 -6.21 19.41
CA TRP A 70 -12.48 -5.17 20.22
C TRP A 70 -13.87 -4.79 19.71
N ASN A 71 -14.84 -4.83 20.58
CA ASN A 71 -16.18 -4.33 20.28
C ASN A 71 -16.39 -2.96 20.96
N ALA A 72 -16.39 -1.91 20.15
CA ALA A 72 -16.51 -0.53 20.64
C ALA A 72 -17.84 -0.21 21.32
N ARG A 73 -18.88 -1.01 21.09
CA ARG A 73 -20.19 -0.82 21.74
C ARG A 73 -20.21 -1.39 23.14
N THR A 74 -19.66 -2.59 23.32
CA THR A 74 -19.60 -3.26 24.64
C THR A 74 -18.37 -2.87 25.44
N LYS A 75 -17.39 -2.20 24.79
CA LYS A 75 -16.10 -1.82 25.35
C LYS A 75 -15.36 -3.02 25.95
N SER A 76 -15.34 -4.10 25.20
CA SER A 76 -14.69 -5.36 25.60
C SER A 76 -14.23 -6.15 24.39
N TYR A 77 -13.19 -6.98 24.58
CA TYR A 77 -12.79 -7.97 23.60
C TYR A 77 -13.82 -9.10 23.53
N GLN A 78 -14.10 -9.51 22.31
CA GLN A 78 -14.99 -10.61 21.97
C GLN A 78 -14.17 -11.74 21.32
N PRO A 79 -14.60 -13.01 21.46
CA PRO A 79 -14.03 -14.09 20.66
C PRO A 79 -14.06 -13.76 19.19
N GLY A 80 -13.00 -14.13 18.48
CA GLY A 80 -12.90 -14.04 17.03
C GLY A 80 -13.55 -15.23 16.31
N PRO A 81 -13.31 -15.38 15.01
CA PRO A 81 -13.78 -16.53 14.24
C PRO A 81 -13.29 -17.85 14.83
N ASP A 82 -14.12 -18.90 14.78
CA ASP A 82 -13.75 -20.24 15.30
C ASP A 82 -12.56 -20.86 14.54
N ASP A 83 -12.38 -20.50 13.28
CA ASP A 83 -11.29 -20.94 12.39
C ASP A 83 -10.13 -19.92 12.32
N TRP A 84 -9.98 -19.08 13.34
CA TRP A 84 -8.90 -18.10 13.39
C TRP A 84 -7.53 -18.74 13.17
N ASN A 85 -6.74 -18.09 12.34
CA ASN A 85 -5.38 -18.51 12.05
C ASN A 85 -4.45 -17.28 11.99
N GLU A 86 -3.58 -17.14 12.97
CA GLU A 86 -2.63 -16.05 13.10
C GLU A 86 -1.70 -15.94 11.88
N ALA A 87 -1.22 -17.08 11.36
CA ALA A 87 -0.33 -17.06 10.19
C ALA A 87 -1.03 -16.59 8.91
N ARG A 88 -2.34 -16.80 8.78
CA ARG A 88 -3.14 -16.27 7.66
C ARG A 88 -3.52 -14.82 7.86
N PHE A 89 -3.65 -14.36 9.10
CA PHE A 89 -3.81 -12.95 9.40
C PHE A 89 -2.52 -12.18 9.12
N GLY A 90 -1.38 -12.71 9.54
CA GLY A 90 -0.03 -12.29 9.18
C GLY A 90 0.47 -11.02 9.88
N TRP A 91 -0.39 -10.14 10.33
CA TRP A 91 0.00 -8.84 10.86
C TRP A 91 0.22 -8.82 12.36
N HIS A 92 1.26 -8.11 12.79
CA HIS A 92 1.60 -7.83 14.18
C HIS A 92 1.67 -6.31 14.40
N SER A 93 1.65 -5.87 15.66
CA SER A 93 1.70 -4.45 16.00
C SER A 93 2.60 -4.20 17.21
N THR A 94 3.21 -3.02 17.24
CA THR A 94 3.93 -2.48 18.41
C THR A 94 3.03 -1.65 19.32
N GLN A 95 1.73 -1.60 19.03
CA GLN A 95 0.78 -0.83 19.82
C GLN A 95 0.82 -1.26 21.29
N VAL A 96 0.70 -0.30 22.21
CA VAL A 96 0.66 -0.55 23.65
C VAL A 96 -0.71 -0.14 24.22
N ASP A 97 -0.99 -0.58 25.44
CA ASP A 97 -2.24 -0.25 26.13
C ASP A 97 -2.41 1.25 26.33
N GLY A 98 -3.68 1.70 26.30
CA GLY A 98 -4.03 3.11 26.50
C GLY A 98 -3.77 4.02 25.30
N THR A 99 -3.44 3.48 24.14
CA THR A 99 -3.09 4.24 22.94
C THR A 99 -4.23 5.14 22.45
N ASN A 100 -5.50 4.74 22.60
CA ASN A 100 -6.65 5.48 22.08
C ASN A 100 -7.46 6.27 23.11
N GLY A 101 -7.00 6.33 24.35
CA GLY A 101 -7.71 7.09 25.38
C GLY A 101 -9.04 6.50 25.84
N GLU A 102 -9.44 5.30 25.37
CA GLU A 102 -10.60 4.59 25.88
C GLU A 102 -10.21 3.90 27.21
N PRO A 103 -10.87 4.25 28.33
CA PRO A 103 -10.55 3.66 29.64
C PRO A 103 -10.75 2.14 29.63
N GLY A 104 -9.68 1.40 30.00
CA GLY A 104 -9.70 -0.05 30.13
C GLY A 104 -9.49 -0.82 28.83
N GLU A 105 -9.23 -0.13 27.75
CA GLU A 105 -8.89 -0.76 26.47
C GLU A 105 -7.45 -1.30 26.52
N GLN A 106 -7.32 -2.62 26.44
CA GLN A 106 -6.05 -3.30 26.32
C GLN A 106 -5.75 -3.48 24.84
N ARG A 107 -4.82 -2.69 24.31
CA ARG A 107 -4.44 -2.70 22.89
C ARG A 107 -3.04 -3.21 22.61
N ALA A 108 -2.33 -3.69 23.63
CA ALA A 108 -0.98 -4.21 23.44
C ALA A 108 -0.94 -5.26 22.33
N GLY A 109 -0.17 -4.98 21.28
CA GLY A 109 -0.03 -5.85 20.10
C GLY A 109 -1.24 -5.91 19.17
N ALA A 110 -2.31 -5.13 19.41
CA ALA A 110 -3.49 -5.16 18.55
C ALA A 110 -3.25 -4.45 17.22
N VAL A 111 -3.81 -5.01 16.14
CA VAL A 111 -3.88 -4.41 14.80
C VAL A 111 -5.28 -3.83 14.61
N GLU A 112 -5.37 -2.55 14.29
CA GLU A 112 -6.64 -1.88 14.05
C GLU A 112 -7.07 -2.04 12.59
N LEU A 113 -8.29 -2.54 12.39
CA LEU A 113 -8.94 -2.69 11.09
C LEU A 113 -10.10 -1.71 10.97
N GLN A 114 -10.19 -1.05 9.82
CA GLN A 114 -11.20 -0.06 9.47
C GLN A 114 -11.98 -0.47 8.21
N GLY A 115 -13.05 0.26 7.91
CA GLY A 115 -13.81 0.07 6.68
C GLY A 115 -14.81 -1.09 6.70
N LEU A 116 -14.98 -1.78 7.82
CA LEU A 116 -15.78 -3.01 7.96
C LEU A 116 -17.29 -2.84 7.69
N THR A 117 -17.79 -1.63 7.47
CA THR A 117 -19.16 -1.37 6.98
C THR A 117 -19.26 -1.32 5.46
N ARG A 118 -18.15 -1.52 4.74
CA ARG A 118 -18.01 -1.42 3.30
C ARG A 118 -17.52 -2.76 2.73
N VAL A 119 -17.18 -2.76 1.45
CA VAL A 119 -16.65 -3.93 0.74
C VAL A 119 -15.11 -4.03 0.80
N ASN A 120 -14.46 -3.21 1.60
CA ASN A 120 -13.00 -3.14 1.68
C ASN A 120 -12.59 -2.95 3.13
N THR A 121 -11.64 -3.77 3.58
CA THR A 121 -10.96 -3.65 4.87
C THR A 121 -9.59 -3.03 4.66
N LEU A 122 -9.13 -2.28 5.64
CA LEU A 122 -7.83 -1.62 5.62
C LEU A 122 -7.28 -1.53 7.05
N ALA A 123 -6.00 -1.28 7.23
CA ALA A 123 -5.44 -1.01 8.55
C ALA A 123 -5.33 0.48 8.81
N GLU A 124 -5.50 0.88 10.07
CA GLU A 124 -5.23 2.22 10.56
C GLU A 124 -4.04 2.22 11.50
N ILE A 125 -3.10 3.14 11.27
CA ILE A 125 -1.90 3.32 12.10
C ILE A 125 -1.91 4.74 12.63
N VAL A 126 -2.05 4.89 13.94
CA VAL A 126 -2.12 6.19 14.60
C VAL A 126 -0.80 6.54 15.29
N ALA A 127 -0.40 7.82 15.25
CA ALA A 127 0.78 8.32 15.96
C ALA A 127 0.44 8.77 17.40
N ALA A 128 -0.51 8.11 18.04
CA ALA A 128 -0.91 8.41 19.42
C ALA A 128 0.23 8.17 20.41
N GLN A 129 1.09 7.23 20.07
CA GLN A 129 2.36 7.01 20.75
C GLN A 129 3.48 7.03 19.70
N PRO A 130 4.64 7.60 20.02
CA PRO A 130 5.80 7.48 19.15
C PRO A 130 6.04 6.01 18.80
N ASP A 131 6.27 5.74 17.53
CA ASP A 131 6.67 4.44 17.03
C ASP A 131 5.56 3.36 16.92
N THR A 132 4.26 3.69 16.99
CA THR A 132 3.20 2.73 16.65
C THR A 132 3.36 2.24 15.22
N SER A 133 3.45 0.93 15.09
CA SER A 133 3.73 0.26 13.82
C SER A 133 2.90 -1.01 13.69
N ILE A 134 2.64 -1.41 12.45
CA ILE A 134 2.28 -2.78 12.09
C ILE A 134 3.39 -3.40 11.26
N TYR A 135 3.59 -4.70 11.34
CA TYR A 135 4.69 -5.36 10.65
C TYR A 135 4.40 -6.83 10.35
N GLN A 136 5.18 -7.37 9.40
CA GLN A 136 5.34 -8.81 9.18
C GLN A 136 6.82 -9.17 9.07
N ASP A 137 7.16 -10.35 9.52
CA ASP A 137 8.48 -10.97 9.33
C ASP A 137 8.42 -11.90 8.12
N ILE A 138 9.29 -11.68 7.16
CA ILE A 138 9.30 -12.32 5.85
C ILE A 138 10.64 -13.03 5.66
N ARG A 139 10.60 -14.26 5.17
CA ARG A 139 11.82 -14.98 4.78
C ARG A 139 12.39 -14.36 3.51
N VAL A 140 13.66 -14.03 3.55
CA VAL A 140 14.38 -13.38 2.43
C VAL A 140 15.66 -14.13 2.09
N THR A 141 16.17 -13.89 0.89
CA THR A 141 17.44 -14.42 0.40
C THR A 141 18.50 -13.32 0.36
N PRO A 142 19.66 -13.48 1.04
CA PRO A 142 20.74 -12.51 0.99
C PRO A 142 21.14 -12.16 -0.45
N GLY A 143 21.42 -10.88 -0.72
CA GLY A 143 21.80 -10.36 -2.02
C GLY A 143 20.65 -10.15 -3.01
N ASN A 144 19.48 -10.72 -2.78
CA ASN A 144 18.32 -10.51 -3.65
C ASN A 144 17.66 -9.15 -3.42
N THR A 145 17.10 -8.59 -4.48
CA THR A 145 16.29 -7.37 -4.40
C THR A 145 14.81 -7.74 -4.30
N TYR A 146 14.11 -7.04 -3.46
CA TYR A 146 12.67 -7.16 -3.22
C TYR A 146 11.97 -5.88 -3.61
N HIS A 147 10.86 -6.03 -4.30
CA HIS A 147 9.94 -4.93 -4.60
C HIS A 147 8.86 -4.86 -3.53
N TRP A 148 8.52 -3.66 -3.11
CA TRP A 148 7.42 -3.41 -2.19
C TRP A 148 6.49 -2.33 -2.73
N SER A 149 5.23 -2.46 -2.40
CA SER A 149 4.18 -1.49 -2.74
C SER A 149 3.14 -1.39 -1.64
N LEU A 150 2.45 -0.27 -1.59
CA LEU A 150 1.31 -0.04 -0.70
C LEU A 150 0.39 1.03 -1.26
N LYS A 151 -0.85 1.04 -0.78
CA LYS A 151 -1.72 2.19 -0.86
C LYS A 151 -1.75 2.93 0.47
N HIS A 152 -1.73 4.24 0.42
CA HIS A 152 -1.81 5.11 1.58
C HIS A 152 -2.79 6.25 1.34
N GLN A 153 -3.52 6.61 2.39
CA GLN A 153 -4.30 7.85 2.44
C GLN A 153 -4.38 8.37 3.88
N SER A 154 -4.69 9.66 4.03
CA SER A 154 -4.99 10.24 5.34
C SER A 154 -6.32 9.73 5.89
N GLY A 155 -6.39 9.45 7.16
CA GLY A 155 -7.64 9.10 7.84
C GLY A 155 -8.65 10.24 7.96
N TYR A 156 -8.24 11.49 7.67
CA TYR A 156 -9.11 12.66 7.78
C TYR A 156 -8.74 13.79 6.82
N ALA A 157 -9.71 14.18 5.96
CA ALA A 157 -9.54 15.28 5.02
C ALA A 157 -9.26 16.61 5.74
N ARG A 158 -8.07 17.12 5.70
CA ARG A 158 -7.54 18.40 6.23
C ARG A 158 -6.37 18.24 7.20
N HIS A 159 -6.01 17.04 7.57
CA HIS A 159 -4.79 16.77 8.31
C HIS A 159 -3.79 16.09 7.38
N VAL A 160 -2.51 16.38 7.60
CA VAL A 160 -1.43 15.74 6.89
C VAL A 160 -0.94 14.58 7.75
N ASP A 161 -1.31 13.36 7.39
CA ASP A 161 -0.80 12.15 8.03
C ASP A 161 0.53 11.76 7.41
N ARG A 162 1.47 11.28 8.23
CA ARG A 162 2.81 10.86 7.80
C ARG A 162 3.13 9.49 8.34
N MET A 163 3.74 8.68 7.48
CA MET A 163 4.24 7.37 7.85
C MET A 163 5.60 7.10 7.21
N GLN A 164 6.27 6.06 7.68
CA GLN A 164 7.48 5.50 7.08
C GLN A 164 7.29 4.01 6.80
N VAL A 165 7.88 3.56 5.72
CA VAL A 165 8.14 2.14 5.46
C VAL A 165 9.56 1.85 5.95
N LEU A 166 9.71 0.87 6.83
CA LEU A 166 11.01 0.43 7.31
C LEU A 166 11.22 -1.02 6.94
N ILE A 167 12.39 -1.37 6.44
CA ILE A 167 12.75 -2.75 6.08
C ILE A 167 14.15 -3.05 6.61
N GLY A 168 14.34 -4.25 7.14
CA GLY A 168 15.63 -4.72 7.62
C GLY A 168 15.51 -5.99 8.46
N GLU A 169 16.63 -6.46 8.98
CA GLU A 169 16.63 -7.48 10.01
C GLU A 169 15.80 -7.02 11.21
N PRO A 170 14.97 -7.91 11.83
CA PRO A 170 14.12 -7.53 12.96
C PRO A 170 14.88 -6.76 14.05
N GLY A 171 14.41 -5.55 14.39
CA GLY A 171 15.04 -4.62 15.33
C GLY A 171 16.17 -3.77 14.77
N LYS A 172 16.45 -3.87 13.45
CA LYS A 172 17.45 -3.05 12.73
C LYS A 172 16.89 -2.48 11.43
N GLU A 173 15.58 -2.36 11.34
CA GLU A 173 14.90 -1.84 10.16
C GLU A 173 15.26 -0.37 9.92
N THR A 174 15.41 -0.02 8.66
CA THR A 174 15.71 1.36 8.25
C THR A 174 14.63 1.93 7.34
N PRO A 175 14.36 3.25 7.40
CA PRO A 175 13.41 3.89 6.51
C PRO A 175 13.79 3.73 5.04
N GLN A 176 12.80 3.40 4.21
CA GLN A 176 12.96 3.20 2.79
C GLN A 176 12.40 4.38 2.00
N GLN A 177 13.12 4.77 0.96
CA GLN A 177 12.61 5.76 0.02
C GLN A 177 11.49 5.15 -0.83
N ALA A 178 10.38 5.86 -0.91
CA ALA A 178 9.23 5.51 -1.71
C ALA A 178 9.17 6.34 -2.99
N THR A 179 8.66 5.75 -4.07
CA THR A 179 8.23 6.46 -5.27
C THR A 179 6.71 6.42 -5.33
N ARG A 180 6.09 7.57 -5.53
CA ARG A 180 4.64 7.66 -5.77
C ARG A 180 4.36 7.35 -7.24
N THR A 181 3.66 6.27 -7.53
CA THR A 181 3.50 5.75 -8.89
C THR A 181 2.10 5.92 -9.45
N LYS A 182 1.07 5.96 -8.59
CA LYS A 182 -0.30 6.20 -9.02
C LYS A 182 -0.94 7.25 -8.15
N THR A 183 -1.46 8.28 -8.80
CA THR A 183 -2.17 9.37 -8.15
C THR A 183 -3.64 9.30 -8.52
N ASN A 184 -4.52 9.29 -7.54
CA ASN A 184 -5.96 9.37 -7.76
C ASN A 184 -6.50 10.81 -7.62
N GLY A 185 -5.68 11.81 -8.06
CA GLY A 185 -6.12 13.20 -8.12
C GLY A 185 -5.31 14.21 -7.28
N GLY A 186 -4.24 13.77 -6.61
CA GLY A 186 -3.31 14.68 -5.96
C GLY A 186 -2.27 15.22 -6.95
N THR A 187 -1.87 16.49 -6.79
CA THR A 187 -0.75 17.07 -7.53
C THR A 187 0.55 16.90 -6.73
N ASP A 188 1.59 16.36 -7.37
CA ASP A 188 2.92 16.29 -6.78
C ASP A 188 3.43 17.69 -6.43
N GLY A 189 4.14 17.81 -5.31
CA GLY A 189 4.93 18.99 -5.00
C GLY A 189 4.25 20.03 -4.11
N THR A 190 3.10 19.76 -3.51
CA THR A 190 2.47 20.70 -2.55
C THR A 190 2.97 20.54 -1.12
N GLY A 191 3.86 19.57 -0.84
CA GLY A 191 4.32 19.24 0.53
C GLY A 191 3.29 18.49 1.38
N ASP A 192 2.09 18.27 0.84
CA ASP A 192 0.98 17.65 1.53
C ASP A 192 0.69 16.21 1.06
N VAL A 193 1.24 15.85 -0.10
CA VAL A 193 1.14 14.50 -0.70
C VAL A 193 2.48 14.16 -1.35
N GLY A 194 2.96 12.94 -1.15
CA GLY A 194 4.18 12.46 -1.78
C GLY A 194 5.22 11.94 -0.81
N THR A 195 6.47 11.99 -1.21
CA THR A 195 7.61 11.49 -0.42
C THR A 195 8.59 12.61 -0.10
N ASP A 196 9.16 12.55 1.10
CA ASP A 196 10.24 13.44 1.52
C ASP A 196 11.57 12.65 1.51
N ILE A 197 12.49 13.08 0.63
CA ILE A 197 13.79 12.43 0.47
C ILE A 197 14.65 12.51 1.75
N ALA A 198 14.53 13.58 2.52
CA ALA A 198 15.36 13.76 3.71
C ALA A 198 14.96 12.85 4.87
N THR A 199 13.68 12.55 5.01
CA THR A 199 13.12 11.79 6.12
C THR A 199 12.59 10.42 5.71
N ALA A 200 12.47 10.14 4.40
CA ALA A 200 11.76 8.99 3.83
C ALA A 200 10.28 8.91 4.27
N ASN A 201 9.67 10.02 4.64
CA ASN A 201 8.26 10.05 4.99
C ASN A 201 7.38 9.95 3.74
N ILE A 202 6.37 9.12 3.82
CA ILE A 202 5.20 9.14 2.96
C ILE A 202 4.17 10.05 3.62
N THR A 203 3.66 11.01 2.87
CA THR A 203 2.78 12.07 3.36
C THR A 203 1.48 12.09 2.54
N ASP A 204 0.35 12.17 3.20
CA ASP A 204 -0.95 12.34 2.57
C ASP A 204 -1.88 13.19 3.44
N LYS A 205 -2.70 14.02 2.82
CA LYS A 205 -3.76 14.79 3.49
C LYS A 205 -5.15 14.57 2.87
N ASP A 206 -5.26 13.76 1.84
CA ASP A 206 -6.55 13.47 1.20
C ASP A 206 -7.14 12.16 1.71
N SER A 207 -8.28 12.22 2.38
CA SER A 207 -9.00 11.06 2.89
C SER A 207 -9.99 10.46 1.89
N ARG A 208 -9.95 10.87 0.63
CA ARG A 208 -10.87 10.40 -0.42
C ARG A 208 -10.17 9.63 -1.51
N ASN A 209 -8.89 9.83 -1.68
CA ASN A 209 -8.11 9.25 -2.76
C ASN A 209 -6.93 8.46 -2.20
N TRP A 210 -6.80 7.25 -2.67
CA TRP A 210 -5.67 6.40 -2.38
C TRP A 210 -4.49 6.74 -3.29
N GLU A 211 -3.34 6.95 -2.70
CA GLU A 211 -2.07 7.08 -3.40
C GLU A 211 -1.32 5.77 -3.36
N THR A 212 -0.62 5.42 -4.43
CA THR A 212 0.21 4.21 -4.49
C THR A 212 1.67 4.59 -4.37
N TYR A 213 2.34 3.93 -3.46
CA TYR A 213 3.77 4.07 -3.21
C TYR A 213 4.47 2.75 -3.40
N GLU A 214 5.67 2.79 -3.94
CA GLU A 214 6.48 1.60 -4.13
C GLU A 214 7.97 1.89 -4.01
N GLY A 215 8.77 0.86 -3.84
CA GLY A 215 10.22 0.93 -3.79
C GLY A 215 10.88 -0.44 -3.89
N ASN A 216 12.19 -0.43 -3.86
CA ASN A 216 13.00 -1.63 -3.87
C ASN A 216 13.91 -1.66 -2.65
N TRP A 217 14.11 -2.85 -2.11
CA TRP A 217 15.05 -3.10 -1.03
C TRP A 217 15.95 -4.27 -1.40
N THR A 218 17.26 -4.09 -1.28
CA THR A 218 18.23 -5.16 -1.51
C THR A 218 18.58 -5.77 -0.15
N CYS A 219 18.36 -7.08 -0.03
CA CYS A 219 18.64 -7.84 1.18
C CYS A 219 20.15 -7.85 1.46
N PRO A 220 20.61 -7.36 2.61
CA PRO A 220 22.03 -7.43 2.96
C PRO A 220 22.52 -8.89 3.09
N GLU A 221 23.83 -9.08 2.90
CA GLU A 221 24.47 -10.35 3.12
C GLU A 221 24.25 -10.85 4.55
N GLY A 222 23.93 -12.13 4.68
CA GLY A 222 23.69 -12.81 5.97
C GLY A 222 22.30 -12.60 6.57
N VAL A 223 21.45 -11.76 5.99
CA VAL A 223 20.06 -11.55 6.44
C VAL A 223 19.15 -12.57 5.75
N THR A 224 18.47 -13.40 6.53
CA THR A 224 17.51 -14.43 6.04
C THR A 224 16.06 -14.15 6.44
N VAL A 225 15.85 -13.18 7.34
CA VAL A 225 14.54 -12.69 7.75
C VAL A 225 14.56 -11.17 7.67
N ALA A 226 13.60 -10.58 6.97
CA ALA A 226 13.35 -9.15 6.97
C ALA A 226 12.03 -8.85 7.66
N ARG A 227 12.03 -7.85 8.52
CA ARG A 227 10.81 -7.23 9.02
C ARG A 227 10.41 -6.09 8.09
N PHE A 228 9.17 -6.14 7.62
CA PHE A 228 8.55 -5.11 6.81
C PHE A 228 7.55 -4.37 7.67
N THR A 229 7.84 -3.11 7.95
CA THR A 229 7.18 -2.31 9.00
C THR A 229 6.57 -1.05 8.41
N PHE A 230 5.37 -0.73 8.83
CA PHE A 230 4.67 0.52 8.59
C PHE A 230 4.58 1.28 9.91
N LYS A 231 5.29 2.40 10.00
CA LYS A 231 5.41 3.20 11.20
C LYS A 231 4.67 4.52 11.03
N SER A 232 3.73 4.82 11.92
CA SER A 232 3.11 6.13 11.98
C SER A 232 4.10 7.17 12.52
N VAL A 233 4.24 8.29 11.82
CA VAL A 233 5.11 9.42 12.21
C VAL A 233 4.27 10.58 12.71
N ASP A 234 3.14 10.86 12.06
CA ASP A 234 2.22 11.93 12.43
C ASP A 234 0.78 11.52 12.07
N SER A 235 -0.16 11.89 12.92
CA SER A 235 -1.58 11.66 12.70
C SER A 235 -2.41 12.71 13.44
N LEU A 236 -3.65 12.93 12.95
CA LEU A 236 -4.54 13.97 13.47
C LEU A 236 -4.84 13.81 14.96
N ALA A 237 -5.07 12.59 15.41
CA ALA A 237 -5.52 12.30 16.77
C ALA A 237 -5.16 10.85 17.17
N PRO A 238 -5.26 10.52 18.47
CA PRO A 238 -5.03 9.14 18.95
C PRO A 238 -5.91 8.06 18.31
N ASN A 239 -6.96 8.44 17.64
CA ASN A 239 -7.92 7.53 17.01
C ASN A 239 -8.17 7.86 15.55
N ARG A 240 -7.25 8.56 14.88
CA ARG A 240 -7.32 8.89 13.45
C ARG A 240 -5.92 9.08 12.92
N GLY A 241 -5.56 8.29 11.92
CA GLY A 241 -4.20 8.32 11.41
C GLY A 241 -4.08 7.78 9.99
N ASN A 242 -2.90 7.30 9.71
CA ASN A 242 -2.54 6.77 8.40
C ASN A 242 -3.36 5.52 8.09
N LEU A 243 -4.03 5.50 6.94
CA LEU A 243 -4.72 4.33 6.42
C LEU A 243 -3.83 3.66 5.38
N VAL A 244 -3.66 2.35 5.49
CA VAL A 244 -2.83 1.55 4.60
C VAL A 244 -3.58 0.33 4.10
N ASP A 245 -3.31 -0.05 2.83
CA ASP A 245 -3.99 -1.13 2.13
C ASP A 245 -3.16 -1.65 0.96
N ASP A 246 -3.56 -2.77 0.36
CA ASP A 246 -2.93 -3.39 -0.81
C ASP A 246 -1.40 -3.47 -0.71
N ILE A 247 -0.92 -3.97 0.42
CA ILE A 247 0.51 -4.06 0.73
C ILE A 247 1.12 -5.29 0.05
N GLY A 248 2.20 -5.07 -0.70
CA GLY A 248 2.99 -6.12 -1.31
C GLY A 248 4.46 -6.03 -0.92
N PHE A 249 5.11 -7.17 -0.72
CA PHE A 249 6.55 -7.31 -0.59
C PHE A 249 6.95 -8.70 -1.09
N SER A 250 7.72 -8.74 -2.16
CA SER A 250 8.18 -10.00 -2.75
C SER A 250 9.48 -9.80 -3.54
N GLN A 251 10.19 -10.89 -3.79
CA GLN A 251 11.38 -10.84 -4.62
C GLN A 251 11.08 -10.14 -5.95
N SER A 252 11.98 -9.26 -6.38
CA SER A 252 11.82 -8.52 -7.62
C SER A 252 12.11 -9.39 -8.85
N THR A 253 11.37 -9.11 -9.90
CA THR A 253 11.66 -9.58 -11.25
C THR A 253 11.53 -8.42 -12.25
N THR A 254 11.80 -8.66 -13.52
CA THR A 254 11.85 -7.60 -14.53
C THR A 254 10.81 -7.83 -15.62
N LEU A 255 9.98 -6.81 -15.85
CA LEU A 255 9.11 -6.72 -17.01
C LEU A 255 9.77 -5.78 -18.04
N ARG A 256 10.08 -6.33 -19.22
CA ARG A 256 10.71 -5.64 -20.33
C ARG A 256 9.72 -5.39 -21.44
N TYR A 257 9.99 -4.37 -22.24
CA TYR A 257 9.21 -4.05 -23.41
C TYR A 257 10.09 -4.07 -24.66
N ASP A 258 9.56 -4.65 -25.75
CA ASP A 258 10.19 -4.70 -27.06
C ASP A 258 9.30 -3.97 -28.07
N PRO A 259 9.85 -3.04 -28.87
CA PRO A 259 9.09 -2.28 -29.85
C PRO A 259 8.51 -3.11 -30.98
N ASN A 260 9.01 -4.34 -31.20
CA ASN A 260 8.55 -5.27 -32.22
C ASN A 260 8.30 -4.60 -33.59
N GLY A 261 9.33 -3.96 -34.12
CA GLY A 261 9.29 -3.21 -35.40
C GLY A 261 8.99 -1.71 -35.24
N GLY A 262 8.54 -1.26 -34.10
CA GLY A 262 8.42 0.15 -33.75
C GLY A 262 9.76 0.79 -33.37
N THR A 263 9.70 2.04 -32.94
CA THR A 263 10.85 2.84 -32.52
C THR A 263 10.58 3.50 -31.17
N GLY A 264 11.63 3.80 -30.44
CA GLY A 264 11.61 4.41 -29.09
C GLY A 264 12.45 3.63 -28.11
N MET A 265 12.48 4.08 -26.85
CA MET A 265 13.13 3.42 -25.74
C MET A 265 12.21 3.44 -24.54
N MET A 266 12.11 2.31 -23.84
CA MET A 266 11.41 2.18 -22.57
C MET A 266 12.37 1.59 -21.54
N ALA A 267 12.31 2.07 -20.32
CA ALA A 267 13.01 1.47 -19.20
C ALA A 267 12.37 0.14 -18.81
N ASP A 268 13.19 -0.80 -18.37
CA ASP A 268 12.71 -2.02 -17.72
C ASP A 268 11.91 -1.63 -16.47
N GLN A 269 10.80 -2.32 -16.24
CA GLN A 269 9.97 -2.15 -15.03
C GLN A 269 10.36 -3.24 -14.03
N THR A 270 10.74 -2.83 -12.81
CA THR A 270 10.94 -3.76 -11.70
C THR A 270 9.60 -4.02 -11.04
N VAL A 271 9.24 -5.29 -10.88
CA VAL A 271 7.96 -5.72 -10.29
C VAL A 271 8.21 -6.83 -9.27
N GLY A 272 7.28 -7.00 -8.33
CA GLY A 272 7.32 -8.13 -7.39
C GLY A 272 6.94 -9.44 -8.07
N VAL A 273 7.61 -10.53 -7.72
CA VAL A 273 7.27 -11.88 -8.20
C VAL A 273 5.85 -12.24 -7.78
N GLY A 274 5.00 -12.60 -8.75
CA GLY A 274 3.60 -12.94 -8.53
C GLY A 274 2.68 -11.77 -8.18
N VAL A 275 3.20 -10.55 -8.11
CA VAL A 275 2.42 -9.33 -7.83
C VAL A 275 1.90 -8.73 -9.13
N ASN A 276 0.65 -8.27 -9.12
CA ASN A 276 0.06 -7.59 -10.26
C ASN A 276 0.79 -6.26 -10.55
N ALA A 277 1.31 -6.13 -11.74
CA ALA A 277 1.86 -4.89 -12.29
C ALA A 277 0.98 -4.42 -13.44
N TYR A 278 1.03 -3.12 -13.76
CA TYR A 278 0.33 -2.58 -14.92
C TYR A 278 1.25 -2.57 -16.13
N THR A 279 0.73 -3.04 -17.27
CA THR A 279 1.44 -2.94 -18.55
C THR A 279 1.49 -1.47 -19.00
N ALA A 280 2.56 -1.09 -19.69
CA ALA A 280 2.71 0.26 -20.19
C ALA A 280 1.58 0.66 -21.13
N THR A 281 1.13 1.93 -21.03
CA THR A 281 0.05 2.49 -21.86
C THR A 281 0.56 3.07 -23.17
N ASP A 282 1.85 3.41 -23.24
CA ASP A 282 2.53 4.01 -24.39
C ASP A 282 4.03 3.71 -24.29
N GLY A 283 4.87 4.37 -25.09
CA GLY A 283 6.33 4.32 -25.01
C GLY A 283 7.03 4.07 -26.36
N TYR A 284 6.39 3.39 -27.29
CA TYR A 284 6.90 3.16 -28.62
C TYR A 284 6.01 3.78 -29.68
N THR A 285 6.60 4.08 -30.83
CA THR A 285 5.89 4.57 -32.02
C THR A 285 6.19 3.71 -33.23
N PHE A 286 5.20 3.53 -34.09
CA PHE A 286 5.39 2.91 -35.40
C PHE A 286 4.62 3.72 -36.44
N ALA A 287 5.32 4.20 -37.47
CA ALA A 287 4.72 5.10 -38.47
C ALA A 287 3.50 4.46 -39.14
N GLY A 288 2.35 5.12 -39.05
CA GLY A 288 1.08 4.65 -39.62
C GLY A 288 0.35 3.58 -38.80
N HIS A 289 0.87 3.22 -37.63
CA HIS A 289 0.29 2.20 -36.76
C HIS A 289 0.03 2.75 -35.35
N GLY A 290 -0.93 2.15 -34.66
CA GLY A 290 -1.18 2.35 -33.23
C GLY A 290 -0.87 1.12 -32.43
N LEU A 291 -0.44 1.28 -31.18
CA LEU A 291 -0.25 0.17 -30.24
C LEU A 291 -1.61 -0.47 -29.94
N ALA A 292 -1.79 -1.71 -30.36
CA ALA A 292 -3.03 -2.47 -30.16
C ALA A 292 -3.01 -3.25 -28.84
N SER A 293 -1.90 -3.93 -28.57
CA SER A 293 -1.70 -4.74 -27.36
C SER A 293 -0.22 -5.01 -27.12
N TRP A 294 0.07 -5.55 -25.97
CA TRP A 294 1.31 -6.21 -25.62
C TRP A 294 1.13 -7.73 -25.72
N ASN A 295 2.16 -8.45 -26.10
CA ASN A 295 2.09 -9.91 -26.20
C ASN A 295 3.37 -10.56 -25.67
N THR A 296 3.27 -11.73 -25.03
CA THR A 296 4.44 -12.46 -24.52
C THR A 296 5.30 -13.07 -25.64
N ARG A 297 4.84 -13.00 -26.91
CA ARG A 297 5.60 -13.42 -28.10
C ARG A 297 5.56 -12.34 -29.17
N SER A 298 6.65 -12.20 -29.90
CA SER A 298 6.78 -11.19 -30.95
C SER A 298 5.82 -11.41 -32.13
N ASP A 299 5.44 -12.67 -32.40
CA ASP A 299 4.51 -13.05 -33.45
C ASP A 299 3.02 -12.92 -33.04
N GLY A 300 2.74 -12.47 -31.81
CA GLY A 300 1.37 -12.29 -31.31
C GLY A 300 0.63 -13.56 -30.90
N THR A 301 1.31 -14.72 -30.89
CA THR A 301 0.68 -16.02 -30.56
C THR A 301 0.67 -16.35 -29.06
N GLY A 302 1.31 -15.53 -28.23
CA GLY A 302 1.35 -15.68 -26.78
C GLY A 302 0.16 -15.00 -26.09
N ASP A 303 0.30 -14.82 -24.77
CA ASP A 303 -0.70 -14.11 -23.97
C ASP A 303 -0.71 -12.63 -24.32
N SER A 304 -1.90 -12.07 -24.47
CA SER A 304 -2.11 -10.70 -24.93
C SER A 304 -2.71 -9.82 -23.84
N TYR A 305 -2.17 -8.61 -23.71
CA TYR A 305 -2.57 -7.61 -22.72
C TYR A 305 -2.84 -6.28 -23.41
N LYS A 306 -3.93 -5.62 -23.08
CA LYS A 306 -4.14 -4.23 -23.53
C LYS A 306 -3.19 -3.31 -22.78
N PRO A 307 -2.83 -2.15 -23.37
CA PRO A 307 -2.12 -1.12 -22.63
C PRO A 307 -2.85 -0.75 -21.34
N GLY A 308 -2.16 -0.85 -20.20
CA GLY A 308 -2.73 -0.61 -18.87
C GLY A 308 -3.42 -1.82 -18.20
N ASP A 309 -3.48 -2.99 -18.86
CA ASP A 309 -3.95 -4.22 -18.21
C ASP A 309 -2.96 -4.67 -17.12
N THR A 310 -3.44 -5.46 -16.16
CA THR A 310 -2.59 -6.07 -15.14
C THR A 310 -1.94 -7.35 -15.65
N ILE A 311 -0.69 -7.57 -15.24
CA ILE A 311 0.08 -8.80 -15.46
C ILE A 311 0.80 -9.19 -14.17
N ALA A 312 0.79 -10.47 -13.81
CA ALA A 312 1.63 -11.03 -12.76
C ALA A 312 2.69 -11.94 -13.39
N ILE A 313 3.95 -11.73 -13.06
CA ILE A 313 5.08 -12.52 -13.58
C ILE A 313 5.92 -13.11 -12.45
N ASP A 314 6.43 -14.32 -12.67
CA ASP A 314 7.27 -15.06 -11.72
C ASP A 314 8.76 -15.08 -12.10
N ARG A 315 9.09 -14.54 -13.27
CA ARG A 315 10.44 -14.51 -13.87
C ARG A 315 10.58 -13.33 -14.83
N PRO A 316 11.80 -12.95 -15.22
CA PRO A 316 11.99 -11.92 -16.22
C PRO A 316 11.17 -12.21 -17.49
N THR A 317 10.30 -11.28 -17.83
CA THR A 317 9.35 -11.43 -18.94
C THR A 317 9.51 -10.25 -19.90
N THR A 318 9.44 -10.53 -21.22
CA THR A 318 9.43 -9.49 -22.25
C THR A 318 8.06 -9.44 -22.91
N LEU A 319 7.49 -8.26 -23.01
CA LEU A 319 6.28 -7.97 -23.75
C LEU A 319 6.61 -7.27 -25.06
N TYR A 320 6.10 -7.80 -26.14
CA TYR A 320 6.30 -7.32 -27.52
C TYR A 320 5.11 -6.48 -27.96
N ALA A 321 5.35 -5.28 -28.46
CA ALA A 321 4.30 -4.44 -29.02
C ALA A 321 3.60 -5.15 -30.20
N GLN A 322 2.28 -5.13 -30.19
CA GLN A 322 1.46 -5.55 -31.32
C GLN A 322 0.82 -4.32 -31.95
N TRP A 323 0.98 -4.17 -33.24
CA TRP A 323 0.62 -2.97 -33.97
C TRP A 323 -0.62 -3.19 -34.82
N THR A 324 -1.44 -2.16 -34.94
CA THR A 324 -2.58 -2.12 -35.85
C THR A 324 -2.50 -0.90 -36.74
N ASP A 325 -2.94 -1.02 -37.99
CA ASP A 325 -2.98 0.10 -38.92
C ASP A 325 -3.92 1.21 -38.41
N ILE A 326 -3.41 2.44 -38.38
CA ILE A 326 -4.26 3.60 -38.18
C ILE A 326 -4.83 3.96 -39.55
N THR A 327 -6.02 3.40 -39.88
CA THR A 327 -6.79 3.86 -41.04
C THR A 327 -7.16 5.33 -40.80
N ARG A 328 -6.40 6.24 -41.40
CA ARG A 328 -6.89 7.61 -41.56
C ARG A 328 -8.16 7.51 -42.39
N THR A 329 -9.31 7.69 -41.78
CA THR A 329 -10.51 8.01 -42.53
C THR A 329 -10.17 9.30 -43.29
N ALA A 330 -10.00 9.19 -44.62
CA ALA A 330 -9.76 10.35 -45.46
C ALA A 330 -10.89 11.36 -45.16
N MET A 331 -10.52 12.54 -44.74
CA MET A 331 -11.53 13.62 -44.69
C MET A 331 -12.13 13.70 -46.09
N PRO A 332 -13.46 13.75 -46.22
CA PRO A 332 -14.07 13.96 -47.51
C PRO A 332 -13.40 15.17 -48.15
N GLU A 333 -12.87 15.00 -49.35
CA GLU A 333 -12.34 16.14 -50.12
C GLU A 333 -13.48 17.14 -50.31
N THR A 334 -13.47 18.23 -49.53
CA THR A 334 -14.32 19.36 -49.73
C THR A 334 -13.80 20.20 -50.89
N GLY A 335 -13.60 19.56 -52.06
CA GLY A 335 -13.23 20.15 -53.35
C GLY A 335 -14.42 20.31 -54.27
N GLY A 336 -15.65 20.50 -53.72
CA GLY A 336 -16.80 20.91 -54.52
C GLY A 336 -16.75 22.41 -54.77
N THR A 337 -16.60 22.84 -56.02
CA THR A 337 -16.82 24.23 -56.44
C THR A 337 -18.23 24.64 -56.00
N LEU A 338 -18.31 25.51 -54.98
CA LEU A 338 -19.61 26.09 -54.57
C LEU A 338 -20.13 26.99 -55.68
N THR A 339 -21.00 26.47 -56.52
CA THR A 339 -21.82 27.30 -57.40
C THR A 339 -22.80 28.06 -56.51
N ASN A 340 -22.96 29.36 -56.79
CA ASN A 340 -23.67 30.40 -56.04
C ASN A 340 -25.19 30.13 -55.76
N ARG A 341 -25.66 28.87 -55.93
CA ARG A 341 -27.06 28.51 -55.71
C ARG A 341 -27.33 27.84 -54.36
N ASN A 342 -26.31 27.46 -53.58
CA ASN A 342 -26.48 26.71 -52.33
C ASN A 342 -26.10 27.50 -51.09
N LEU A 343 -25.91 28.85 -51.19
CA LEU A 343 -25.45 29.65 -50.06
C LEU A 343 -26.54 29.98 -49.02
N THR A 344 -27.80 29.67 -49.33
CA THR A 344 -28.95 30.04 -48.47
C THR A 344 -29.35 28.94 -47.46
N THR A 345 -28.77 27.74 -47.53
CA THR A 345 -29.22 26.62 -46.67
C THR A 345 -28.18 26.22 -45.60
N ILE A 346 -26.98 26.82 -45.59
CA ILE A 346 -25.91 26.43 -44.61
C ILE A 346 -25.78 27.44 -43.45
N LEU A 347 -26.50 28.56 -43.48
CA LEU A 347 -26.47 29.57 -42.42
C LEU A 347 -27.43 29.31 -41.24
N GLY A 348 -28.09 28.15 -41.21
CA GLY A 348 -29.07 27.80 -40.16
C GLY A 348 -28.56 26.89 -39.05
N GLY A 349 -27.31 26.40 -39.09
CA GLY A 349 -26.89 25.27 -38.23
C GLY A 349 -25.67 25.47 -37.33
N ALA A 350 -25.04 26.63 -37.31
CA ALA A 350 -23.80 26.75 -36.51
C ALA A 350 -23.67 28.15 -35.90
N CYS A 351 -24.47 28.46 -34.92
CA CYS A 351 -24.18 29.52 -33.94
C CYS A 351 -25.11 29.41 -32.73
N LEU A 352 -24.79 28.50 -31.85
CA LEU A 352 -25.28 28.52 -30.47
C LEU A 352 -24.21 27.93 -29.58
N LEU A 353 -23.06 28.60 -29.52
CA LEU A 353 -22.11 28.45 -28.45
C LEU A 353 -21.74 29.84 -27.95
N ALA A 354 -22.16 30.04 -26.71
CA ALA A 354 -21.56 30.92 -25.73
C ALA A 354 -21.66 32.44 -25.94
N LEU A 355 -22.53 33.03 -25.21
CA LEU A 355 -22.26 34.25 -24.44
C LEU A 355 -23.24 34.29 -23.27
N ILE A 356 -22.84 33.76 -22.15
CA ILE A 356 -23.46 34.05 -20.85
C ILE A 356 -22.75 35.29 -20.32
N PRO A 357 -23.39 36.46 -20.23
CA PRO A 357 -22.81 37.59 -19.54
C PRO A 357 -22.93 37.40 -18.04
N ILE A 358 -21.78 37.48 -17.36
CA ILE A 358 -21.70 37.60 -15.91
C ILE A 358 -22.32 38.93 -15.50
N LEU A 359 -23.55 38.90 -15.04
CA LEU A 359 -24.18 40.04 -14.36
C LEU A 359 -23.79 39.98 -12.88
N SER A 360 -22.82 40.81 -12.52
CA SER A 360 -22.48 41.14 -11.14
C SER A 360 -23.63 41.97 -10.52
N ALA A 361 -24.45 41.34 -9.70
CA ALA A 361 -25.40 42.03 -8.85
C ALA A 361 -24.69 42.57 -7.59
N ARG A 362 -24.31 43.84 -7.65
CA ARG A 362 -24.03 44.67 -6.46
C ARG A 362 -25.33 44.81 -5.65
N ARG A 363 -25.44 44.13 -4.53
CA ARG A 363 -26.47 44.44 -3.53
C ARG A 363 -25.91 45.48 -2.54
N ARG A 364 -26.39 46.71 -2.67
CA ARG A 364 -26.19 47.80 -1.71
C ARG A 364 -26.84 47.43 -0.36
N ARG A 365 -26.07 47.62 0.69
CA ARG A 365 -26.60 47.75 2.06
C ARG A 365 -27.41 49.05 2.15
N ARG A 366 -28.59 48.98 2.71
CA ARG A 366 -29.18 50.08 3.49
C ARG A 366 -30.02 49.50 4.63
N ARG A 367 -29.62 49.92 5.82
CA ARG A 367 -30.22 49.96 7.15
C ARG A 367 -30.40 48.67 7.90
#